data_906326a08393678269accfe8e1732808
#
_entry.id   906326a08393678269accfe8e1732808
#
_cell.length_a   1.000
_cell.length_b   1.000
_cell.length_c   1.000
_cell.angle_alpha   90.00
_cell.angle_beta   90.00
_cell.angle_gamma   90.00
#
_symmetry.space_group_name_H-M   'P 1'
#
loop_
_entity.id
_entity.type
_entity.pdbx_description
1 polymer ?
#
loop_
_entity_poly.entity_id
_entity_poly.type
_entity_poly.pdbx_seq_one_letter_code
_entity_poly.pdbx_strand_id
1 'polypeptide(L)' 'MTPYKQGSNISWKWAGGIIHGTVEEIFMGPIEKEIKGKKIKRNGSVERPAYLVKSEAGNFALKLHSELFKD' A
#
# COMPACT_ATOMS: atom_id res chain seq x y z
N MET A 1 14.64 4.07 7.94
CA MET A 1 13.18 3.96 8.03
C MET A 1 12.78 2.49 8.12
N THR A 2 11.94 2.16 9.07
CA THR A 2 11.50 0.79 9.27
C THR A 2 10.27 0.52 8.41
N PRO A 3 10.29 -0.49 7.54
CA PRO A 3 9.10 -0.84 6.75
C PRO A 3 7.96 -1.32 7.65
N TYR A 4 6.73 -1.12 7.20
CA TYR A 4 5.58 -1.74 7.84
C TYR A 4 5.64 -3.25 7.57
N LYS A 5 5.22 -4.03 8.54
CA LYS A 5 5.20 -5.48 8.41
C LYS A 5 3.89 -5.95 7.77
N GLN A 6 3.93 -7.11 7.14
CA GLN A 6 2.73 -7.77 6.65
C GLN A 6 1.72 -7.91 7.80
N GLY A 7 0.47 -7.56 7.54
CA GLY A 7 -0.59 -7.58 8.54
C GLY A 7 -0.70 -6.31 9.38
N SER A 8 0.21 -5.35 9.21
CA SER A 8 0.14 -4.08 9.95
C SER A 8 -1.12 -3.32 9.59
N ASN A 9 -1.71 -2.67 10.58
CA ASN A 9 -2.84 -1.76 10.39
C ASN A 9 -2.32 -0.41 9.93
N ILE A 10 -2.79 0.04 8.79
CA ILE A 10 -2.38 1.31 8.20
C ILE A 10 -3.60 2.02 7.61
N SER A 11 -3.41 3.26 7.23
CA SER A 11 -4.44 4.04 6.57
C SER A 11 -3.82 4.92 5.49
N TRP A 12 -4.65 5.39 4.58
CA TRP A 12 -4.23 6.30 3.53
C TRP A 12 -5.38 7.24 3.17
N LYS A 13 -5.05 8.34 2.51
CA LYS A 13 -6.05 9.32 2.07
C LYS A 13 -6.60 8.91 0.71
N TRP A 14 -7.92 9.03 0.56
CA TRP A 14 -8.59 8.77 -0.70
C TRP A 14 -9.85 9.61 -0.80
N ALA A 15 -9.99 10.36 -1.90
CA ALA A 15 -11.21 11.11 -2.23
C ALA A 15 -11.76 11.95 -1.06
N GLY A 16 -10.88 12.64 -0.36
CA GLY A 16 -11.25 13.51 0.76
C GLY A 16 -11.53 12.80 2.08
N GLY A 17 -11.34 11.49 2.13
CA GLY A 17 -11.51 10.70 3.35
C GLY A 17 -10.27 9.89 3.69
N ILE A 18 -10.38 9.10 4.75
CA ILE A 18 -9.34 8.20 5.20
C ILE A 18 -9.84 6.77 5.03
N ILE A 19 -9.01 5.93 4.40
CA ILE A 19 -9.29 4.51 4.25
C ILE A 19 -8.37 3.76 5.21
N HIS A 20 -8.95 2.84 5.97
CA HIS A 20 -8.20 1.96 6.89
C HIS A 20 -8.07 0.57 6.27
N GLY A 21 -6.94 -0.07 6.51
CA GLY A 21 -6.70 -1.41 5.99
C GLY A 21 -5.45 -2.03 6.57
N THR A 22 -4.96 -3.06 5.88
CA THR A 22 -3.80 -3.82 6.31
C THR A 22 -2.82 -3.99 5.16
N VAL A 23 -1.55 -4.19 5.53
CA VAL A 23 -0.48 -4.50 4.58
C VAL A 23 -0.58 -5.98 4.21
N GLU A 24 -0.68 -6.27 2.90
CA GLU A 24 -0.73 -7.64 2.39
C GLU A 24 0.62 -8.12 1.90
N GLU A 25 1.34 -7.27 1.14
CA GLU A 25 2.66 -7.60 0.61
C GLU A 25 3.56 -6.36 0.62
N ILE A 26 4.87 -6.59 0.67
CA ILE A 26 5.88 -5.51 0.73
C ILE A 26 6.86 -5.71 -0.42
N PHE A 27 7.15 -4.63 -1.15
CA PHE A 27 8.03 -4.67 -2.31
C PHE A 27 9.14 -3.62 -2.16
N MET A 28 10.38 -4.07 -2.21
CA MET A 28 11.55 -3.20 -2.08
C MET A 28 12.10 -2.72 -3.43
N GLY A 29 11.37 -2.97 -4.50
CA GLY A 29 11.73 -2.56 -5.85
C GLY A 29 10.49 -2.20 -6.66
N PRO A 30 10.65 -1.94 -7.95
CA PRO A 30 9.51 -1.65 -8.81
C PRO A 30 8.54 -2.83 -8.85
N ILE A 31 7.25 -2.54 -8.82
CA ILE A 31 6.20 -3.56 -8.85
C ILE A 31 5.03 -3.07 -9.70
N GLU A 32 4.47 -3.98 -10.46
CA GLU A 32 3.25 -3.75 -11.22
C GLU A 32 2.24 -4.81 -10.83
N LYS A 33 1.04 -4.38 -10.50
CA LYS A 33 -0.08 -5.28 -10.16
C LYS A 33 -1.31 -4.87 -10.94
N GLU A 34 -2.08 -5.86 -11.37
CA GLU A 34 -3.39 -5.61 -11.96
C GLU A 34 -4.43 -5.60 -10.84
N ILE A 35 -5.12 -4.46 -10.71
CA ILE A 35 -6.14 -4.26 -9.68
C ILE A 35 -7.39 -3.76 -10.36
N LYS A 36 -8.48 -4.52 -10.27
CA LYS A 36 -9.77 -4.20 -10.91
C LYS A 36 -9.63 -3.90 -12.39
N GLY A 37 -8.85 -4.73 -13.09
CA GLY A 37 -8.65 -4.61 -14.53
C GLY A 37 -7.68 -3.53 -14.96
N LYS A 38 -7.07 -2.82 -14.02
CA LYS A 38 -6.08 -1.78 -14.32
C LYS A 38 -4.71 -2.20 -13.84
N LYS A 39 -3.70 -1.94 -14.65
CA LYS A 39 -2.31 -2.16 -14.26
C LYS A 39 -1.83 -0.94 -13.49
N ILE A 40 -1.43 -1.16 -12.25
CA ILE A 40 -0.92 -0.13 -11.36
C ILE A 40 0.56 -0.41 -11.13
N LYS A 41 1.39 0.60 -11.37
CA LYS A 41 2.84 0.48 -11.18
C LYS A 41 3.28 1.44 -10.08
N ARG A 42 4.16 0.96 -9.20
CA ARG A 42 4.82 1.79 -8.19
C ARG A 42 6.30 1.46 -8.16
N ASN A 43 7.11 2.47 -7.97
CA ASN A 43 8.57 2.32 -7.87
C ASN A 43 8.97 2.28 -6.40
N GLY A 44 8.83 1.10 -5.79
CA GLY A 44 9.31 0.89 -4.44
C GLY A 44 10.82 0.81 -4.43
N SER A 45 11.40 1.00 -3.25
CA SER A 45 12.84 0.86 -3.02
C SER A 45 13.05 0.39 -1.59
N VAL A 46 14.30 0.11 -1.24
CA VAL A 46 14.64 -0.26 0.14
C VAL A 46 14.31 0.89 1.09
N GLU A 47 14.53 2.13 0.66
CA GLU A 47 14.26 3.31 1.47
C GLU A 47 12.79 3.66 1.56
N ARG A 48 12.04 3.39 0.48
CA ARG A 48 10.60 3.66 0.39
C ARG A 48 9.90 2.48 -0.26
N PRO A 49 9.63 1.43 0.50
CA PRO A 49 8.96 0.26 -0.05
C PRO A 49 7.58 0.59 -0.62
N ALA A 50 7.16 -0.18 -1.60
CA ALA A 50 5.77 -0.20 -2.05
C ALA A 50 5.03 -1.31 -1.31
N TYR A 51 3.73 -1.13 -1.12
CA TYR A 51 2.90 -2.08 -0.38
C TYR A 51 1.64 -2.38 -1.16
N LEU A 52 1.29 -3.65 -1.23
CA LEU A 52 -0.06 -4.04 -1.58
C LEU A 52 -0.86 -3.98 -0.29
N VAL A 53 -1.90 -3.15 -0.27
CA VAL A 53 -2.74 -2.96 0.91
C VAL A 53 -4.17 -3.35 0.58
N LYS A 54 -4.88 -3.78 1.61
CA LYS A 54 -6.28 -4.19 1.49
C LYS A 54 -7.12 -3.37 2.46
N SER A 55 -8.13 -2.67 1.95
CA SER A 55 -9.02 -1.88 2.80
C SER A 55 -9.97 -2.78 3.59
N GLU A 56 -10.59 -2.22 4.62
CA GLU A 56 -11.62 -2.92 5.39
C GLU A 56 -12.80 -3.38 4.52
N ALA A 57 -13.07 -2.65 3.45
CA ALA A 57 -14.11 -3.01 2.48
C ALA A 57 -13.68 -4.12 1.51
N GLY A 58 -12.43 -4.57 1.59
CA GLY A 58 -11.93 -5.64 0.74
C GLY A 58 -11.33 -5.19 -0.58
N ASN A 59 -11.09 -3.90 -0.77
CA ASN A 59 -10.47 -3.36 -1.98
C ASN A 59 -8.95 -3.31 -1.83
N PHE A 60 -8.24 -3.66 -2.90
CA PHE A 60 -6.78 -3.60 -2.92
C PHE A 60 -6.31 -2.29 -3.50
N ALA A 61 -5.15 -1.84 -3.05
CA ALA A 61 -4.44 -0.70 -3.60
C ALA A 61 -2.93 -0.93 -3.49
N LEU A 62 -2.19 -0.23 -4.32
CA LEU A 62 -0.72 -0.29 -4.30
C LEU A 62 -0.23 1.08 -3.89
N LYS A 63 0.43 1.17 -2.73
CA LYS A 63 0.84 2.44 -2.12
C LYS A 63 2.32 2.44 -1.78
N LEU A 64 2.93 3.62 -1.89
CA LEU A 64 4.30 3.81 -1.42
C LEU A 64 4.28 4.08 0.09
N HIS A 65 5.41 3.82 0.74
CA HIS A 65 5.55 4.03 2.19
C HIS A 65 5.12 5.44 2.60
N SER A 66 5.48 6.45 1.81
CA SER A 66 5.16 7.84 2.11
C SER A 66 3.66 8.16 1.99
N GLU A 67 2.87 7.30 1.35
CA GLU A 67 1.43 7.48 1.19
C GLU A 67 0.62 6.87 2.33
N LEU A 68 1.28 6.14 3.23
CA LEU A 68 0.62 5.41 4.30
C LEU A 68 0.86 6.06 5.66
N PHE A 69 -0.10 5.88 6.54
CA PHE A 69 -0.01 6.26 7.96
C PHE A 69 -0.20 5.00 8.79
N LYS A 70 0.55 4.88 9.86
CA LYS A 70 0.37 3.77 10.80
C LYS A 70 -0.82 4.07 11.70
N ASP A 71 -1.71 3.10 11.81
CA ASP A 71 -2.85 3.19 12.74
C ASP A 71 -2.44 2.78 14.16
#